data_33aeef9e91a6b7383f4bb26202d9b90a
#
_entry.id   33aeef9e91a6b7383f4bb26202d9b90a
#
_cell.length_a   1.000
_cell.length_b   1.000
_cell.length_c   1.000
_cell.angle_alpha   90.00
_cell.angle_beta   90.00
_cell.angle_gamma   90.00
#
_symmetry.space_group_name_H-M   'P 1'
#
loop_
_entity.id
_entity.type
_entity.pdbx_description
1 polymer ?
#
loop_
_entity_poly.entity_id
_entity_poly.type
_entity_poly.pdbx_seq_one_letter_code
_entity_poly.pdbx_strand_id
1 'polypeptide(L)'
;MSLKGFDISIFKNSKPPRDKSLKTLKEIQELAKVKHDPAFVKKCDDQHKCFVDLARSKDIELDQKELNELIGQSADILMKLKKHFNRPRPKVLAKEYGIPLVVVELKTMKTPSYPSG
;
A
#
# COMPACT_ATOMS: atom_id res chain seq x y z
N MET A 1 -20.04 -8.33 7.78
CA MET A 1 -19.21 -8.78 6.63
C MET A 1 -17.90 -9.35 7.15
N SER A 2 -17.41 -10.44 6.59
CA SER A 2 -16.18 -11.10 7.05
C SER A 2 -15.33 -11.53 5.85
N LEU A 3 -14.01 -11.40 5.99
CA LEU A 3 -13.02 -11.88 5.03
C LEU A 3 -12.42 -13.24 5.45
N LYS A 4 -12.95 -13.87 6.51
CA LYS A 4 -12.51 -15.19 6.93
C LYS A 4 -12.72 -16.21 5.82
N GLY A 5 -11.74 -17.09 5.65
CA GLY A 5 -11.79 -18.11 4.59
C GLY A 5 -11.52 -17.56 3.17
N PHE A 6 -11.12 -16.31 3.05
CA PHE A 6 -10.75 -15.74 1.76
C PHE A 6 -9.56 -16.48 1.16
N ASP A 7 -9.72 -16.97 -0.08
CA ASP A 7 -8.68 -17.70 -0.78
C ASP A 7 -7.75 -16.74 -1.53
N ILE A 8 -6.54 -16.56 -1.01
CA ILE A 8 -5.54 -15.68 -1.62
C ILE A 8 -4.91 -16.27 -2.89
N SER A 9 -5.10 -17.57 -3.15
CA SER A 9 -4.47 -18.23 -4.31
C SER A 9 -4.93 -17.63 -5.64
N ILE A 10 -6.15 -17.09 -5.69
CA ILE A 10 -6.68 -16.43 -6.89
C ILE A 10 -5.87 -15.20 -7.31
N PHE A 11 -5.16 -14.56 -6.38
CA PHE A 11 -4.34 -13.38 -6.66
C PHE A 11 -2.86 -13.68 -6.89
N LYS A 12 -2.41 -14.92 -6.61
CA LYS A 12 -1.00 -15.28 -6.78
C LYS A 12 -0.51 -15.23 -8.21
N ASN A 13 -1.42 -15.29 -9.18
CA ASN A 13 -1.10 -15.16 -10.61
C ASN A 13 -1.06 -13.69 -11.08
N SER A 14 -1.53 -12.74 -10.27
CA SER A 14 -1.47 -11.30 -10.56
C SER A 14 -0.11 -10.73 -10.20
N LYS A 15 0.93 -11.21 -10.88
CA LYS A 15 2.33 -10.87 -10.57
C LYS A 15 2.65 -9.42 -10.90
N PRO A 16 3.41 -8.72 -10.04
CA PRO A 16 3.98 -7.41 -10.41
C PRO A 16 5.05 -7.58 -11.48
N PRO A 17 5.46 -6.51 -12.17
CA PRO A 17 6.64 -6.54 -13.04
C PRO A 17 7.87 -6.99 -12.24
N ARG A 18 8.80 -7.67 -12.89
CA ARG A 18 10.06 -8.08 -12.27
C ARG A 18 10.85 -6.88 -11.77
N ASP A 19 11.57 -7.04 -10.66
CA ASP A 19 12.29 -5.96 -9.98
C ASP A 19 13.21 -5.15 -10.88
N LYS A 20 13.92 -5.82 -11.79
CA LYS A 20 14.89 -5.19 -12.70
C LYS A 20 14.40 -5.14 -14.15
N SER A 21 13.10 -5.24 -14.37
CA SER A 21 12.52 -5.11 -15.72
C SER A 21 12.49 -3.65 -16.17
N LEU A 22 12.41 -3.46 -17.48
CA LEU A 22 12.25 -2.13 -18.07
C LEU A 22 10.97 -1.43 -17.60
N LYS A 23 9.90 -2.21 -17.40
CA LYS A 23 8.63 -1.69 -16.89
C LYS A 23 8.78 -1.14 -15.46
N THR A 24 9.46 -1.88 -14.59
CA THR A 24 9.74 -1.41 -13.21
C THR A 24 10.62 -0.16 -13.23
N LEU A 25 11.65 -0.11 -14.06
CA LEU A 25 12.48 1.08 -14.21
C LEU A 25 11.65 2.31 -14.61
N LYS A 26 10.77 2.17 -15.59
CA LYS A 26 9.88 3.24 -16.03
C LYS A 26 8.94 3.71 -14.92
N GLU A 27 8.37 2.77 -14.15
CA GLU A 27 7.52 3.09 -13.00
C GLU A 27 8.28 3.92 -11.96
N ILE A 28 9.52 3.56 -11.65
CA ILE A 28 10.36 4.31 -10.70
C ILE A 28 10.69 5.71 -11.23
N GLN A 29 11.00 5.83 -12.50
CA GLN A 29 11.23 7.12 -13.14
C GLN A 29 10.01 8.04 -13.08
N GLU A 30 8.82 7.48 -13.27
CA GLU A 30 7.56 8.23 -13.13
C GLU A 30 7.32 8.67 -11.69
N LEU A 31 7.55 7.79 -10.72
CA LEU A 31 7.44 8.12 -9.29
C LEU A 31 8.39 9.24 -8.88
N ALA A 32 9.60 9.28 -9.44
CA ALA A 32 10.58 10.31 -9.14
C ALA A 32 10.12 11.72 -9.58
N LYS A 33 9.17 11.80 -10.50
CA LYS A 33 8.59 13.06 -10.99
C LYS A 33 7.37 13.53 -10.21
N VAL A 34 6.83 12.68 -9.33
CA VAL A 34 5.63 13.00 -8.54
C VAL A 34 5.98 14.02 -7.47
N LYS A 35 5.15 15.08 -7.38
CA LYS A 35 5.28 16.07 -6.32
C LYS A 35 4.76 15.50 -5.01
N HIS A 36 5.55 15.63 -3.95
CA HIS A 36 5.20 15.12 -2.63
C HIS A 36 4.29 16.07 -1.87
N ASP A 37 3.33 15.47 -1.13
CA ASP A 37 2.54 16.14 -0.11
C ASP A 37 2.67 15.35 1.20
N PRO A 38 3.70 15.63 2.02
CA PRO A 38 3.96 14.86 3.23
C PRO A 38 2.81 14.85 4.23
N ALA A 39 2.10 15.97 4.38
CA ALA A 39 0.97 16.06 5.31
C ALA A 39 -0.19 15.15 4.87
N PHE A 40 -0.51 15.14 3.58
CA PHE A 40 -1.54 14.26 3.01
C PHE A 40 -1.16 12.79 3.13
N VAL A 41 0.09 12.44 2.83
CA VAL A 41 0.59 11.06 2.93
C VAL A 41 0.48 10.55 4.37
N LYS A 42 0.90 11.34 5.35
CA LYS A 42 0.80 10.97 6.77
C LYS A 42 -0.65 10.81 7.23
N LYS A 43 -1.53 11.68 6.76
CA LYS A 43 -2.96 11.59 7.04
C LYS A 43 -3.55 10.30 6.48
N CYS A 44 -3.22 9.93 5.24
CA CYS A 44 -3.73 8.73 4.58
C CYS A 44 -3.18 7.44 5.16
N ASP A 45 -2.02 7.45 5.81
CA ASP A 45 -1.44 6.27 6.45
C ASP A 45 -2.31 5.73 7.60
N ASP A 46 -3.06 6.59 8.27
CA ASP A 46 -4.08 6.19 9.25
C ASP A 46 -5.43 6.00 8.54
N GLN A 47 -5.65 4.81 7.99
CA GLN A 47 -6.85 4.50 7.21
C GLN A 47 -8.13 4.65 8.02
N HIS A 48 -8.14 4.16 9.26
CA HIS A 48 -9.33 4.24 10.12
C HIS A 48 -9.75 5.71 10.32
N LYS A 49 -8.80 6.55 10.70
CA LYS A 49 -9.07 7.98 10.89
C LYS A 49 -9.53 8.67 9.62
N CYS A 50 -8.93 8.36 8.48
CA CYS A 50 -9.35 8.91 7.18
C CYS A 50 -10.80 8.59 6.87
N PHE A 51 -11.23 7.35 7.05
CA PHE A 51 -12.63 6.95 6.80
C PHE A 51 -13.59 7.61 7.79
N VAL A 52 -13.23 7.66 9.06
CA VAL A 52 -14.06 8.31 10.09
C VAL A 52 -14.23 9.80 9.81
N ASP A 53 -13.15 10.50 9.50
CA ASP A 53 -13.19 11.94 9.19
C ASP A 53 -14.01 12.22 7.93
N LEU A 54 -13.86 11.40 6.89
CA LEU A 54 -14.63 11.54 5.66
C LEU A 54 -16.13 11.30 5.90
N ALA A 55 -16.49 10.25 6.62
CA ALA A 55 -17.88 9.95 6.95
C ALA A 55 -18.51 11.09 7.75
N ARG A 56 -17.79 11.62 8.73
CA ARG A 56 -18.22 12.76 9.54
C ARG A 56 -18.46 14.02 8.69
N SER A 57 -17.58 14.28 7.72
CA SER A 57 -17.72 15.42 6.82
C SER A 57 -18.94 15.34 5.90
N LYS A 58 -19.47 14.13 5.69
CA LYS A 58 -20.63 13.84 4.84
C LYS A 58 -21.88 13.50 5.65
N ASP A 59 -21.85 13.68 6.97
CA ASP A 59 -22.93 13.29 7.89
C ASP A 59 -23.37 11.83 7.75
N ILE A 60 -22.42 10.95 7.47
CA ILE A 60 -22.63 9.51 7.37
C ILE A 60 -22.27 8.86 8.70
N GLU A 61 -23.21 8.09 9.26
CA GLU A 61 -22.95 7.26 10.42
C GLU A 61 -22.15 6.02 9.99
N LEU A 62 -20.97 5.84 10.61
CA LEU A 62 -20.06 4.75 10.29
C LEU A 62 -19.93 3.80 11.49
N ASP A 63 -20.16 2.51 11.24
CA ASP A 63 -19.87 1.47 12.24
C ASP A 63 -18.34 1.28 12.35
N GLN A 64 -17.74 1.95 13.33
CA GLN A 64 -16.30 1.94 13.54
C GLN A 64 -15.77 0.57 13.94
N LYS A 65 -16.55 -0.24 14.64
CA LYS A 65 -16.17 -1.59 15.03
C LYS A 65 -16.05 -2.49 13.80
N GLU A 66 -17.04 -2.48 12.93
CA GLU A 66 -17.01 -3.22 11.67
C GLU A 66 -15.86 -2.76 10.77
N LEU A 67 -15.63 -1.45 10.67
CA LEU A 67 -14.52 -0.89 9.92
C LEU A 67 -13.16 -1.41 10.42
N ASN A 68 -12.95 -1.41 11.73
CA ASN A 68 -11.72 -1.93 12.33
C ASN A 68 -11.51 -3.43 12.08
N GLU A 69 -12.58 -4.22 12.15
CA GLU A 69 -12.53 -5.63 11.84
C GLU A 69 -12.13 -5.88 10.39
N LEU A 70 -12.72 -5.15 9.44
CA LEU A 70 -12.39 -5.26 8.02
C LEU A 70 -10.95 -4.83 7.72
N ILE A 71 -10.50 -3.74 8.31
CA ILE A 71 -9.10 -3.28 8.15
C ILE A 71 -8.14 -4.34 8.67
N GLY A 72 -8.39 -4.90 9.85
CA GLY A 72 -7.56 -5.96 10.43
C GLY A 72 -7.51 -7.22 9.57
N GLN A 73 -8.65 -7.68 9.08
CA GLN A 73 -8.74 -8.87 8.23
C GLN A 73 -8.06 -8.64 6.88
N SER A 74 -8.24 -7.45 6.27
CA SER A 74 -7.57 -7.12 5.01
C SER A 74 -6.06 -7.01 5.16
N ALA A 75 -5.58 -6.51 6.30
CA ALA A 75 -4.15 -6.46 6.60
C ALA A 75 -3.50 -7.85 6.61
N ASP A 76 -4.17 -8.85 7.19
CA ASP A 76 -3.68 -10.22 7.20
C ASP A 76 -3.57 -10.80 5.78
N ILE A 77 -4.57 -10.58 4.95
CA ILE A 77 -4.58 -11.00 3.54
C ILE A 77 -3.45 -10.32 2.77
N LEU A 78 -3.33 -9.00 2.93
CA LEU A 78 -2.29 -8.21 2.27
C LEU A 78 -0.89 -8.65 2.67
N MET A 79 -0.66 -8.93 3.95
CA MET A 79 0.65 -9.39 4.41
C MET A 79 1.04 -10.75 3.84
N LYS A 80 0.09 -11.68 3.68
CA LYS A 80 0.35 -12.96 3.02
C LYS A 80 0.75 -12.79 1.56
N LEU A 81 0.06 -11.92 0.83
CA LEU A 81 0.39 -11.60 -0.57
C LEU A 81 1.72 -10.86 -0.69
N LYS A 82 1.98 -9.89 0.18
CA LYS A 82 3.26 -9.16 0.21
C LYS A 82 4.45 -10.09 0.42
N LYS A 83 4.33 -11.05 1.33
CA LYS A 83 5.37 -12.06 1.55
C LYS A 83 5.53 -13.01 0.37
N HIS A 84 4.43 -13.37 -0.29
CA HIS A 84 4.46 -14.23 -1.47
C HIS A 84 5.23 -13.59 -2.63
N PHE A 85 4.92 -12.34 -2.97
CA PHE A 85 5.59 -11.61 -4.06
C PHE A 85 6.94 -11.04 -3.65
N ASN A 86 7.07 -10.62 -2.41
CA ASN A 86 8.31 -10.07 -1.83
C ASN A 86 8.97 -8.99 -2.70
N ARG A 87 8.16 -8.11 -3.27
CA ARG A 87 8.66 -7.03 -4.14
C ARG A 87 9.32 -5.93 -3.31
N PRO A 88 10.56 -5.50 -3.64
CA PRO A 88 11.22 -4.39 -2.95
C PRO A 88 10.43 -3.08 -3.08
N ARG A 89 10.55 -2.22 -2.09
CA ARG A 89 9.99 -0.87 -2.16
C ARG A 89 10.66 -0.04 -3.25
N PRO A 90 9.94 0.90 -3.87
CA PRO A 90 10.50 1.75 -4.92
C PRO A 90 11.77 2.48 -4.53
N LYS A 91 11.90 2.91 -3.28
CA LYS A 91 13.10 3.56 -2.77
C LYS A 91 14.35 2.67 -2.86
N VAL A 92 14.20 1.39 -2.54
CA VAL A 92 15.31 0.41 -2.62
C VAL A 92 15.75 0.23 -4.07
N LEU A 93 14.80 0.02 -4.98
CA LEU A 93 15.08 -0.14 -6.40
C LEU A 93 15.62 1.13 -7.04
N ALA A 94 15.10 2.29 -6.66
CA ALA A 94 15.60 3.57 -7.14
C ALA A 94 17.08 3.77 -6.79
N LYS A 95 17.48 3.39 -5.58
CA LYS A 95 18.88 3.43 -5.15
C LYS A 95 19.77 2.53 -6.01
N GLU A 96 19.31 1.32 -6.31
CA GLU A 96 20.05 0.38 -7.18
C GLU A 96 20.20 0.90 -8.60
N TYR A 97 19.18 1.62 -9.13
CA TYR A 97 19.23 2.23 -10.46
C TYR A 97 19.92 3.60 -10.50
N GLY A 98 20.31 4.14 -9.35
CA GLY A 98 20.86 5.50 -9.28
C GLY A 98 19.85 6.60 -9.60
N ILE A 99 18.56 6.35 -9.39
CA ILE A 99 17.48 7.32 -9.60
C ILE A 99 17.20 8.07 -8.30
N PRO A 100 17.26 9.41 -8.27
CA PRO A 100 16.91 10.17 -7.09
C PRO A 100 15.41 10.12 -6.84
N LEU A 101 14.99 9.36 -5.86
CA LEU A 101 13.60 9.22 -5.42
C LEU A 101 13.49 9.65 -3.96
N VAL A 102 12.73 10.73 -3.73
CA VAL A 102 12.41 11.19 -2.38
C VAL A 102 11.06 10.59 -1.99
N VAL A 103 11.01 9.96 -0.82
CA VAL A 103 9.79 9.38 -0.27
C VAL A 103 9.52 9.93 1.12
N VAL A 104 8.24 10.00 1.49
CA VAL A 104 7.84 10.28 2.86
C VAL A 104 8.01 9.00 3.67
N GLU A 105 8.90 9.01 4.66
CA GLU A 105 9.15 7.84 5.51
C GLU A 105 7.96 7.57 6.43
N LEU A 106 7.42 6.35 6.34
CA LEU A 106 6.31 5.88 7.17
C LEU A 106 6.67 4.55 7.80
N LYS A 107 6.13 4.28 8.98
CA LYS A 107 6.33 2.99 9.68
C LYS A 107 5.85 1.80 8.85
N THR A 108 4.80 2.00 8.06
CA THR A 108 4.21 0.98 7.18
C THR A 108 5.11 0.58 6.02
N MET A 109 6.16 1.34 5.71
CA MET A 109 7.10 1.07 4.62
C MET A 109 8.12 -0.03 4.91
N LYS A 110 8.04 -0.68 6.06
CA LYS A 110 8.94 -1.78 6.42
C LYS A 110 8.56 -3.12 5.80
N THR A 111 7.42 -3.19 5.14
CA THR A 111 6.93 -4.39 4.46
C THR A 111 7.19 -4.32 2.95
N PRO A 112 7.16 -5.46 2.22
CA PRO A 112 7.23 -5.44 0.75
C PRO A 112 6.16 -4.56 0.12
N SER A 113 6.41 -4.07 -1.10
CA SER A 113 5.57 -3.03 -1.71
C SER A 113 4.30 -3.55 -2.41
N TYR A 114 4.24 -4.80 -2.78
CA TYR A 114 3.15 -5.32 -3.61
C TYR A 114 2.40 -6.47 -2.92
N PRO A 115 1.07 -6.49 -2.96
CA PRO A 115 0.20 -5.40 -3.38
C PRO A 115 0.19 -4.23 -2.40
N SER A 116 -0.27 -3.07 -2.86
CA SER A 116 -0.48 -1.93 -1.96
C SER A 116 -1.69 -2.16 -1.06
N GLY A 117 -1.58 -1.72 0.17
CA GLY A 117 -2.68 -1.77 1.12
C GLY A 117 -3.67 -0.63 0.97
#